data_cb756a8546ca5975ea953fc29bbd7930
#
_entry.id   cb756a8546ca5975ea953fc29bbd7930
#
_cell.length_a   1.000
_cell.length_b   1.000
_cell.length_c   1.000
_cell.angle_alpha   90.00
_cell.angle_beta   90.00
_cell.angle_gamma   90.00
#
_symmetry.space_group_name_H-M   'P 1'
#
loop_
_entity.id
_entity.type
_entity.pdbx_description
1 polymer ?
#
loop_
_entity_poly.entity_id
_entity_poly.type
_entity_poly.pdbx_seq_one_letter_code
_entity_poly.pdbx_strand_id
1 'polypeptide(L)'
;MIFRIETIIGDRHESPDSLTNEQVHQWLGRLQKNDILKVETEDDYWEDIPDDLFELLKTNIDAEKYDYTMAAGHLWLNVDIPIE
;
A
#
# COMPACT_ATOMS: atom_id res chain seq x y z
N MET A 1 -10.86 -3.14 10.48
CA MET A 1 -10.78 -1.78 9.88
C MET A 1 -9.99 -1.82 8.59
N ILE A 2 -10.50 -1.18 7.57
CA ILE A 2 -9.83 -1.17 6.26
C ILE A 2 -9.04 0.11 6.12
N PHE A 3 -7.74 -0.05 5.85
CA PHE A 3 -6.84 1.05 5.53
C PHE A 3 -6.67 1.12 4.02
N ARG A 4 -7.00 2.28 3.45
CA ARG A 4 -6.78 2.54 2.03
C ARG A 4 -5.47 3.28 1.87
N ILE A 5 -4.57 2.70 1.05
CA ILE A 5 -3.22 3.20 0.90
C ILE A 5 -2.96 3.52 -0.57
N GLU A 6 -2.53 4.75 -0.85
CA GLU A 6 -2.05 5.13 -2.17
C GLU A 6 -0.54 5.05 -2.19
N THR A 7 0.01 4.25 -3.10
CA THR A 7 1.46 4.04 -3.19
C THR A 7 1.97 4.36 -4.58
N ILE A 8 3.26 4.70 -4.64
CA ILE A 8 4.02 4.74 -5.88
C ILE A 8 4.94 3.52 -5.85
N ILE A 9 4.70 2.55 -6.73
CA ILE A 9 5.57 1.38 -6.86
C ILE A 9 5.96 1.20 -8.32
N GLY A 10 7.05 0.49 -8.52
CA GLY A 10 7.56 0.22 -9.86
C GLY A 10 8.60 1.24 -10.30
N ASP A 11 9.17 0.99 -11.45
CA ASP A 11 10.09 1.92 -12.09
C ASP A 11 9.29 3.11 -12.64
N ARG A 12 9.90 4.29 -12.63
CA ARG A 12 9.29 5.51 -13.19
C ARG A 12 8.87 5.37 -14.64
N HIS A 13 9.49 4.43 -15.36
CA HIS A 13 9.23 4.21 -16.78
C HIS A 13 8.21 3.12 -17.05
N GLU A 14 7.73 2.46 -16.00
CA GLU A 14 6.73 1.39 -16.12
C GLU A 14 5.40 1.83 -15.55
N SER A 15 4.34 1.57 -16.30
CA SER A 15 2.99 1.77 -15.78
C SER A 15 2.67 0.66 -14.77
N PRO A 16 2.06 0.99 -13.61
CA PRO A 16 1.59 -0.05 -12.69
C PRO A 16 0.70 -1.08 -13.37
N ASP A 17 -0.06 -0.68 -14.39
CA ASP A 17 -0.94 -1.57 -15.13
C ASP A 17 -0.20 -2.69 -15.86
N SER A 18 1.10 -2.54 -16.11
CA SER A 18 1.92 -3.54 -16.79
C SER A 18 2.49 -4.60 -15.84
N LEU A 19 2.32 -4.43 -14.53
CA LEU A 19 2.86 -5.35 -13.54
C LEU A 19 1.98 -6.59 -13.38
N THR A 20 2.63 -7.75 -13.24
CA THR A 20 1.92 -8.98 -12.88
C THR A 20 1.66 -9.00 -11.39
N ASN A 21 0.77 -9.91 -10.94
CA ASN A 21 0.51 -10.08 -9.51
C ASN A 21 1.79 -10.40 -8.72
N GLU A 22 2.66 -11.23 -9.30
CA GLU A 22 3.92 -11.58 -8.67
C GLU A 22 4.83 -10.37 -8.54
N GLN A 23 4.91 -9.54 -9.57
CA GLN A 23 5.72 -8.31 -9.53
C GLN A 23 5.17 -7.32 -8.50
N VAL A 24 3.86 -7.18 -8.41
CA VAL A 24 3.23 -6.33 -7.39
C VAL A 24 3.62 -6.83 -6.00
N HIS A 25 3.52 -8.12 -5.77
CA HIS A 25 3.89 -8.73 -4.48
C HIS A 25 5.37 -8.47 -4.14
N GLN A 26 6.26 -8.63 -5.12
CA GLN A 26 7.69 -8.35 -4.92
C GLN A 26 7.94 -6.90 -4.57
N TRP A 27 7.30 -5.96 -5.26
CA TRP A 27 7.43 -4.54 -4.96
C TRP A 27 6.92 -4.20 -3.57
N LEU A 28 5.78 -4.77 -3.18
CA LEU A 28 5.22 -4.54 -1.86
C LEU A 28 6.12 -5.11 -0.76
N GLY A 29 6.84 -6.20 -1.03
CA GLY A 29 7.84 -6.72 -0.10
C GLY A 29 8.99 -5.75 0.16
N ARG A 30 9.23 -4.82 -0.76
CA ARG A 30 10.26 -3.77 -0.65
C ARG A 30 9.69 -2.40 -0.34
N LEU A 31 8.41 -2.33 -0.03
CA LEU A 31 7.74 -1.06 0.22
C LEU A 31 8.40 -0.31 1.36
N GLN A 32 8.70 0.96 1.11
CA GLN A 32 9.25 1.87 2.11
C GLN A 32 8.23 2.96 2.42
N LYS A 33 8.41 3.60 3.56
CA LYS A 33 7.52 4.66 4.01
C LYS A 33 7.38 5.77 2.96
N ASN A 34 8.46 6.11 2.27
CA ASN A 34 8.47 7.15 1.24
C ASN A 34 7.71 6.75 -0.02
N ASP A 35 7.41 5.47 -0.20
CA ASP A 35 6.63 5.00 -1.34
C ASP A 35 5.13 5.20 -1.12
N ILE A 36 4.72 5.50 0.10
CA ILE A 36 3.33 5.72 0.46
C ILE A 36 3.00 7.20 0.36
N LEU A 37 2.02 7.55 -0.48
CA LEU A 37 1.57 8.93 -0.64
C LEU A 37 0.58 9.33 0.44
N LYS A 38 -0.33 8.44 0.76
CA LYS A 38 -1.34 8.69 1.79
C LYS A 38 -1.93 7.39 2.31
N VAL A 39 -2.46 7.46 3.53
CA VAL A 39 -3.24 6.39 4.15
C VAL A 39 -4.54 7.01 4.66
N GLU A 40 -5.66 6.34 4.45
CA GLU A 40 -6.93 6.81 4.97
C GLU A 40 -7.79 5.66 5.49
N THR A 41 -8.63 5.97 6.47
CA THR A 41 -9.69 5.11 6.95
C THR A 41 -11.00 5.90 6.88
N GLU A 42 -12.08 5.37 7.42
CA GLU A 42 -13.36 6.11 7.47
C GLU A 42 -13.25 7.40 8.26
N ASP A 43 -12.43 7.43 9.31
CA ASP A 43 -12.36 8.53 10.26
C ASP A 43 -11.05 9.30 10.22
N ASP A 44 -9.99 8.72 9.67
CA ASP A 44 -8.63 9.27 9.76
C ASP A 44 -7.97 9.37 8.39
N TYR A 45 -6.99 10.26 8.32
CA TYR A 45 -6.25 10.52 7.08
C TYR A 45 -4.81 10.90 7.44
N TRP A 46 -3.84 10.30 6.76
CA TRP A 46 -2.42 10.61 6.95
C TRP A 46 -1.74 10.86 5.60
N GLU A 47 -1.08 11.99 5.46
CA GLU A 47 -0.12 12.24 4.39
C GLU A 47 1.30 11.96 4.87
N ASP A 48 1.53 12.15 6.16
CA ASP A 48 2.81 11.91 6.82
C ASP A 48 2.63 10.71 7.75
N ILE A 49 3.16 9.56 7.34
CA ILE A 49 2.85 8.28 7.97
C ILE A 49 3.73 8.07 9.20
N PRO A 50 3.16 7.89 10.41
CA PRO A 50 3.95 7.53 11.57
C PRO A 50 4.64 6.17 11.40
N ASP A 51 5.82 6.01 12.00
CA ASP A 51 6.59 4.78 11.87
C ASP A 51 5.86 3.55 12.40
N ASP A 52 5.16 3.68 13.52
CA ASP A 52 4.39 2.58 14.09
C ASP A 52 3.21 2.18 13.20
N LEU A 53 2.55 3.14 12.56
CA LEU A 53 1.51 2.85 11.60
C LEU A 53 2.09 2.14 10.37
N PHE A 54 3.24 2.60 9.87
CA PHE A 54 3.89 1.96 8.74
C PHE A 54 4.24 0.50 9.06
N GLU A 55 4.79 0.23 10.24
CA GLU A 55 5.13 -1.13 10.64
C GLU A 55 3.90 -2.03 10.72
N LEU A 56 2.80 -1.51 11.24
CA LEU A 56 1.53 -2.25 11.31
C LEU A 56 1.03 -2.60 9.91
N LEU A 57 1.03 -1.63 9.01
CA LEU A 57 0.59 -1.83 7.63
C LEU A 57 1.50 -2.82 6.91
N LYS A 58 2.82 -2.66 7.05
CA LYS A 58 3.79 -3.51 6.37
C LYS A 58 3.69 -4.97 6.83
N THR A 59 3.47 -5.20 8.13
CA THR A 59 3.29 -6.54 8.66
C THR A 59 2.09 -7.23 8.01
N ASN A 60 0.99 -6.51 7.85
CA ASN A 60 -0.20 -7.07 7.20
C ASN A 60 -0.04 -7.23 5.70
N ILE A 61 0.69 -6.34 5.05
CA ILE A 61 1.02 -6.47 3.63
C ILE A 61 1.89 -7.71 3.40
N ASP A 62 2.90 -7.92 4.24
CA ASP A 62 3.77 -9.09 4.15
C ASP A 62 3.02 -10.40 4.43
N ALA A 63 1.95 -10.34 5.21
CA ALA A 63 1.07 -11.47 5.46
C ALA A 63 0.01 -11.67 4.36
N GLU A 64 0.09 -10.91 3.28
CA GLU A 64 -0.82 -10.98 2.13
C GLU A 64 -2.29 -10.64 2.47
N LYS A 65 -2.49 -9.83 3.51
CA LYS A 65 -3.84 -9.42 3.94
C LYS A 65 -4.25 -8.12 3.26
N TYR A 66 -4.21 -8.10 1.93
CA TYR A 66 -4.55 -6.91 1.18
C TYR A 66 -5.16 -7.27 -0.17
N ASP A 67 -5.96 -6.34 -0.68
CA ASP A 67 -6.37 -6.29 -2.07
C ASP A 67 -5.74 -5.05 -2.71
N TYR A 68 -5.58 -5.07 -4.02
CA TYR A 68 -5.04 -3.91 -4.70
C TYR A 68 -5.81 -3.59 -5.98
N THR A 69 -5.75 -2.32 -6.36
CA THR A 69 -6.32 -1.82 -7.61
C THR A 69 -5.33 -0.84 -8.21
N MET A 70 -5.17 -0.89 -9.51
CA MET A 70 -4.34 0.06 -10.24
C MET A 70 -5.23 1.12 -10.85
N ALA A 71 -4.99 2.38 -10.50
CA ALA A 71 -5.77 3.50 -11.00
C ALA A 71 -4.93 4.76 -11.02
N ALA A 72 -5.12 5.60 -12.04
CA ALA A 72 -4.46 6.89 -12.16
C ALA A 72 -2.92 6.82 -12.07
N GLY A 73 -2.34 5.73 -12.56
CA GLY A 73 -0.88 5.55 -12.54
C GLY A 73 -0.30 5.14 -11.20
N HIS A 74 -1.15 4.92 -10.20
CA HIS A 74 -0.73 4.52 -8.85
C HIS A 74 -1.33 3.18 -8.46
N LEU A 75 -0.68 2.53 -7.50
CA LEU A 75 -1.21 1.32 -6.89
C LEU A 75 -1.96 1.70 -5.61
N TRP A 76 -3.21 1.27 -5.53
CA TRP A 76 -4.07 1.50 -4.37
C TRP A 76 -4.24 0.17 -3.64
N LEU A 77 -3.97 0.17 -2.35
CA LEU A 77 -4.11 -1.00 -1.50
C LEU A 77 -5.28 -0.83 -0.55
N ASN A 78 -5.99 -1.93 -0.31
CA ASN A 78 -6.95 -2.03 0.79
C ASN A 78 -6.42 -3.10 1.73
N VAL A 79 -5.99 -2.68 2.92
CA VAL A 79 -5.44 -3.59 3.93
C VAL A 79 -6.44 -3.73 5.05
N ASP A 80 -6.94 -4.94 5.27
CA ASP A 80 -7.89 -5.21 6.34
C ASP A 80 -7.13 -5.65 7.59
N ILE A 81 -7.10 -4.77 8.58
CA ILE A 81 -6.44 -5.03 9.86
C ILE A 81 -7.51 -5.26 10.91
N PRO A 82 -7.54 -6.45 11.52
CA PRO A 82 -8.47 -6.69 12.61
C PRO A 82 -8.07 -5.84 13.82
N ILE A 83 -8.94 -4.92 14.19
CA ILE A 83 -8.75 -4.06 15.35
C ILE A 83 -9.81 -4.46 16.40
N GLU A 84 -9.34 -4.83 17.53
CA GLU A 84 -10.20 -5.17 18.65
C GLU A 84 -10.60 -3.94 19.46
#